data_30bdc3d49dd910b04aa6740993704f4b
#
_entry.id   30bdc3d49dd910b04aa6740993704f4b
#
_cell.length_a   1.000
_cell.length_b   1.000
_cell.length_c   1.000
_cell.angle_alpha   90.00
_cell.angle_beta   90.00
_cell.angle_gamma   90.00
#
_symmetry.space_group_name_H-M   'P 1'
#
loop_
_entity.id
_entity.type
_entity.pdbx_description
1 polymer ?
#
loop_
_entity_poly.entity_id
_entity_poly.type
_entity_poly.pdbx_seq_one_letter_code
_entity_poly.pdbx_strand_id
1 'polypeptide(L)'
;MKTNSRFHVARRIALVLLVLAVGTAPASTDLDTTTPIKHVVVIFQENHSFDAYFATYPVAVNPRGHPAFHARSETPSVNGLTPVLLERNPNSSNPFRIDRLQSFTCDQDHDYTAEQRARNGGLMDQFPRFDAQGPTDPRQFCHKGSDGQWDTLMGYFDGNTVTALWNYAQHFALSDNSFATMAGQSTRGALNLTVGDTFGVLCGPSDSVFGDVPECGPPVSSTSTPAPTNGKLGTFVDDTDPYWDVCSQGSTAAMTGRNIGDLLTAARVTWGWFQGGFTRTGDGGCSSSHPLEAFDRAVGVDPVTDPLRFVDYVPHHNPFQYFASTANPLHLPPTSVAMVGKTDRANHLYDLTWFWSAARAGHLPAVSFLKAPAYQNGHPGNSNPLDEQVFLVTVLNFLQQLPEWRNMAVIIAFDDSDGWYDHVMPPIVNQSNTPLDFLCGSRTDGPGARCGYGPRLPLLVISPYAKENYVSHTLTDQTSILHFIEDNWLGGKRISPISFDNIAGSLHDMFDFILPNPRRLRLDPATGLPQR
;
A
#
# COMPACT_ATOMS: atom_id res chain seq x y z
N MET A 1 -54.49 -35.83 82.84
CA MET A 1 -53.65 -36.69 82.00
C MET A 1 -53.08 -35.84 80.86
N LYS A 2 -51.80 -35.84 80.69
CA LYS A 2 -51.05 -34.98 79.80
C LYS A 2 -51.10 -35.51 78.37
N THR A 3 -51.29 -34.65 77.36
CA THR A 3 -50.91 -34.90 76.02
C THR A 3 -50.26 -33.65 75.40
N ASN A 4 -48.96 -33.79 75.08
CA ASN A 4 -48.13 -32.77 74.42
C ASN A 4 -48.50 -32.72 72.93
N SER A 5 -48.76 -31.53 72.41
CA SER A 5 -48.76 -31.25 70.98
C SER A 5 -47.47 -30.55 70.57
N ARG A 6 -46.73 -31.16 69.69
CA ARG A 6 -45.55 -30.55 69.04
C ARG A 6 -45.98 -29.92 67.73
N PHE A 7 -45.81 -28.61 67.61
CA PHE A 7 -45.90 -27.90 66.35
C PHE A 7 -44.62 -28.08 65.51
N HIS A 8 -44.72 -28.57 64.29
CA HIS A 8 -43.70 -28.57 63.33
C HIS A 8 -43.87 -27.37 62.38
N VAL A 9 -42.95 -26.42 62.40
CA VAL A 9 -42.84 -25.31 61.46
C VAL A 9 -42.05 -25.78 60.25
N ALA A 10 -42.70 -25.97 59.12
CA ALA A 10 -42.04 -26.26 57.84
C ALA A 10 -41.57 -24.95 57.23
N ARG A 11 -40.24 -24.69 57.20
CA ARG A 11 -39.63 -23.64 56.40
C ARG A 11 -39.60 -24.07 54.93
N ARG A 12 -40.35 -23.41 54.09
CA ARG A 12 -40.22 -23.50 52.62
C ARG A 12 -39.05 -22.61 52.17
N ILE A 13 -37.97 -23.24 51.73
CA ILE A 13 -36.84 -22.58 51.05
C ILE A 13 -37.24 -22.45 49.58
N ALA A 14 -37.53 -21.23 49.11
CA ALA A 14 -37.70 -20.94 47.69
C ALA A 14 -36.31 -20.84 47.04
N LEU A 15 -35.94 -21.82 46.22
CA LEU A 15 -34.74 -21.82 45.40
C LEU A 15 -35.02 -20.97 44.14
N VAL A 16 -34.47 -19.75 44.10
CA VAL A 16 -34.51 -18.91 42.89
C VAL A 16 -33.40 -19.38 41.97
N LEU A 17 -33.75 -20.11 40.92
CA LEU A 17 -32.82 -20.45 39.81
C LEU A 17 -32.62 -19.20 38.94
N LEU A 18 -31.49 -18.54 39.10
CA LEU A 18 -31.02 -17.49 38.20
C LEU A 18 -30.49 -18.17 36.92
N VAL A 19 -31.32 -18.23 35.87
CA VAL A 19 -30.85 -18.67 34.53
C VAL A 19 -30.02 -17.53 33.95
N LEU A 20 -28.71 -17.64 34.06
CA LEU A 20 -27.77 -16.84 33.29
C LEU A 20 -27.88 -17.28 31.81
N ALA A 21 -28.59 -16.50 31.02
CA ALA A 21 -28.52 -16.60 29.57
C ALA A 21 -27.12 -16.17 29.14
N VAL A 22 -26.22 -17.13 29.02
CA VAL A 22 -24.94 -16.93 28.29
C VAL A 22 -25.33 -16.76 26.82
N GLY A 23 -25.46 -15.50 26.40
CA GLY A 23 -25.53 -15.18 24.99
C GLY A 23 -24.27 -15.72 24.30
N THR A 24 -24.43 -16.81 23.57
CA THR A 24 -23.41 -17.27 22.63
C THR A 24 -23.26 -16.18 21.58
N ALA A 25 -22.20 -15.39 21.67
CA ALA A 25 -21.75 -14.60 20.52
C ALA A 25 -21.68 -15.57 19.32
N PRO A 26 -22.15 -15.18 18.13
CA PRO A 26 -22.01 -16.03 16.97
C PRO A 26 -20.52 -16.34 16.81
N ALA A 27 -20.18 -17.62 16.81
CA ALA A 27 -18.85 -18.08 16.49
C ALA A 27 -18.51 -17.46 15.12
N SER A 28 -17.45 -16.65 15.04
CA SER A 28 -16.81 -16.34 13.79
C SER A 28 -16.57 -17.70 13.13
N THR A 29 -17.04 -17.88 11.90
CA THR A 29 -16.64 -19.03 11.10
C THR A 29 -15.13 -18.93 10.97
N ASP A 30 -14.40 -19.75 11.69
CA ASP A 30 -12.94 -19.80 11.64
C ASP A 30 -12.62 -20.30 10.24
N LEU A 31 -12.32 -19.36 9.32
CA LEU A 31 -11.95 -19.70 7.96
C LEU A 31 -10.66 -20.52 8.05
N ASP A 32 -10.68 -21.71 7.46
CA ASP A 32 -9.50 -22.55 7.36
C ASP A 32 -8.45 -21.81 6.56
N THR A 33 -7.34 -21.45 7.21
CA THR A 33 -6.17 -20.80 6.60
C THR A 33 -4.98 -21.76 6.66
N THR A 34 -4.09 -21.68 5.68
CA THR A 34 -2.89 -22.54 5.65
C THR A 34 -1.84 -22.11 6.67
N THR A 35 -1.90 -20.84 7.12
CA THR A 35 -1.02 -20.30 8.18
C THR A 35 -1.86 -19.88 9.39
N PRO A 36 -1.24 -19.53 10.53
CA PRO A 36 -1.96 -18.95 11.68
C PRO A 36 -2.58 -17.57 11.41
N ILE A 37 -2.28 -16.93 10.28
CA ILE A 37 -2.78 -15.60 9.95
C ILE A 37 -4.25 -15.69 9.55
N LYS A 38 -5.09 -14.95 10.28
CA LYS A 38 -6.54 -14.83 10.04
C LYS A 38 -6.94 -13.44 9.52
N HIS A 39 -6.04 -12.46 9.64
CA HIS A 39 -6.23 -11.12 9.12
C HIS A 39 -4.94 -10.64 8.43
N VAL A 40 -5.06 -10.24 7.18
CA VAL A 40 -4.02 -9.50 6.47
C VAL A 40 -4.50 -8.07 6.28
N VAL A 41 -3.68 -7.11 6.70
CA VAL A 41 -3.87 -5.68 6.44
C VAL A 41 -2.72 -5.21 5.57
N VAL A 42 -2.99 -4.88 4.33
CA VAL A 42 -2.01 -4.30 3.41
C VAL A 42 -2.13 -2.78 3.48
N ILE A 43 -1.08 -2.10 3.89
CA ILE A 43 -0.98 -0.63 3.81
C ILE A 43 -0.18 -0.32 2.57
N PHE A 44 -0.83 0.29 1.57
CA PHE A 44 -0.26 0.52 0.25
C PHE A 44 0.02 2.00 0.08
N GLN A 45 1.30 2.35 0.20
CA GLN A 45 1.82 3.72 0.21
C GLN A 45 2.37 4.11 -1.16
N GLU A 46 2.92 5.32 -1.24
CA GLU A 46 3.38 5.95 -2.47
C GLU A 46 4.83 6.38 -2.41
N ASN A 47 5.34 6.41 -3.34
CA ASN A 47 6.17 6.64 -4.50
C ASN A 47 7.61 6.83 -4.03
N HIS A 48 8.23 5.84 -3.42
CA HIS A 48 9.65 5.89 -3.09
C HIS A 48 10.35 4.57 -3.39
N SER A 49 11.50 4.66 -4.07
CA SER A 49 12.37 3.49 -4.25
C SER A 49 12.91 2.97 -2.91
N PHE A 50 13.44 1.76 -2.91
CA PHE A 50 14.07 1.20 -1.72
C PHE A 50 15.25 2.07 -1.24
N ASP A 51 16.10 2.51 -2.14
CA ASP A 51 17.24 3.36 -1.76
C ASP A 51 16.82 4.74 -1.24
N ALA A 52 15.68 5.29 -1.70
CA ALA A 52 15.18 6.55 -1.16
C ALA A 52 14.89 6.48 0.35
N TYR A 53 14.48 5.32 0.86
CA TYR A 53 14.10 5.15 2.27
C TYR A 53 15.05 4.29 3.11
N PHE A 54 15.85 3.42 2.48
CA PHE A 54 16.70 2.45 3.19
C PHE A 54 18.15 2.43 2.72
N ALA A 55 18.57 3.38 1.87
CA ALA A 55 19.92 3.44 1.29
C ALA A 55 21.06 3.16 2.27
N THR A 56 20.97 3.73 3.46
CA THR A 56 22.03 3.67 4.50
C THR A 56 21.62 2.88 5.74
N TYR A 57 20.46 2.17 5.71
CA TYR A 57 20.03 1.36 6.84
C TYR A 57 21.10 0.32 7.21
N PRO A 58 21.45 0.16 8.48
CA PRO A 58 20.84 0.77 9.65
C PRO A 58 21.63 1.97 10.24
N VAL A 59 22.32 2.76 9.42
CA VAL A 59 23.18 3.86 9.89
C VAL A 59 22.53 5.22 9.62
N ALA A 60 22.08 5.91 10.68
CA ALA A 60 21.52 7.26 10.63
C ALA A 60 22.53 8.30 11.09
N VAL A 61 22.44 9.53 10.55
CA VAL A 61 23.38 10.64 10.87
C VAL A 61 23.15 11.20 12.28
N ASN A 62 21.89 11.17 12.77
CA ASN A 62 21.46 11.64 14.09
C ASN A 62 21.79 13.13 14.37
N PRO A 63 21.32 14.08 13.53
CA PRO A 63 21.52 15.50 13.79
C PRO A 63 20.82 15.93 15.09
N ARG A 64 21.42 16.90 15.79
CA ARG A 64 20.82 17.44 17.02
C ARG A 64 19.44 18.03 16.75
N GLY A 65 18.44 17.65 17.55
CA GLY A 65 17.07 18.16 17.47
C GLY A 65 16.14 17.32 16.57
N HIS A 66 16.68 16.31 15.87
CA HIS A 66 15.88 15.34 15.11
C HIS A 66 15.63 14.07 15.93
N PRO A 67 14.58 13.28 15.60
CA PRO A 67 14.41 11.94 16.14
C PRO A 67 15.65 11.10 15.85
N ALA A 68 16.26 10.52 16.87
CA ALA A 68 17.46 9.72 16.68
C ALA A 68 17.10 8.25 16.45
N PHE A 69 17.76 7.61 15.49
CA PHE A 69 17.71 6.17 15.30
C PHE A 69 19.06 5.56 15.69
N HIS A 70 19.02 4.53 16.53
CA HIS A 70 20.19 3.76 16.93
C HIS A 70 19.96 2.28 16.67
N ALA A 71 20.70 1.73 15.73
CA ALA A 71 20.65 0.31 15.43
C ALA A 71 21.11 -0.54 16.64
N ARG A 72 20.49 -1.71 16.81
CA ARG A 72 21.02 -2.75 17.70
C ARG A 72 22.31 -3.30 17.11
N SER A 73 23.19 -3.85 17.95
CA SER A 73 24.49 -4.37 17.51
C SER A 73 24.39 -5.49 16.47
N GLU A 74 23.29 -6.26 16.54
CA GLU A 74 23.01 -7.38 15.65
C GLU A 74 22.09 -7.03 14.46
N THR A 75 21.75 -5.75 14.25
CA THR A 75 20.90 -5.34 13.13
C THR A 75 21.61 -5.60 11.81
N PRO A 76 21.03 -6.44 10.91
CA PRO A 76 21.63 -6.73 9.62
C PRO A 76 21.65 -5.49 8.72
N SER A 77 22.65 -5.40 7.87
CA SER A 77 22.67 -4.43 6.77
C SER A 77 21.74 -4.88 5.64
N VAL A 78 21.33 -3.94 4.83
CA VAL A 78 20.60 -4.18 3.58
C VAL A 78 21.55 -4.12 2.37
N ASN A 79 21.08 -4.54 1.21
CA ASN A 79 21.70 -4.20 -0.07
C ASN A 79 21.39 -2.72 -0.40
N GLY A 80 22.09 -1.80 0.25
CA GLY A 80 21.93 -0.35 0.11
C GLY A 80 23.10 0.31 -0.59
N LEU A 81 23.17 1.65 -0.52
CA LEU A 81 24.22 2.42 -1.17
C LEU A 81 25.56 2.26 -0.46
N THR A 82 26.55 1.74 -1.20
CA THR A 82 27.92 1.63 -0.72
C THR A 82 28.63 2.99 -0.69
N PRO A 83 29.73 3.17 0.06
CA PRO A 83 30.51 4.41 0.00
C PRO A 83 30.95 4.80 -1.43
N VAL A 84 31.19 3.82 -2.29
CA VAL A 84 31.53 4.09 -3.70
C VAL A 84 30.34 4.69 -4.45
N LEU A 85 29.14 4.18 -4.25
CA LEU A 85 27.91 4.70 -4.87
C LEU A 85 27.51 6.06 -4.32
N LEU A 86 27.84 6.35 -3.05
CA LEU A 86 27.58 7.65 -2.43
C LEU A 86 28.55 8.74 -2.90
N GLU A 87 29.79 8.39 -3.27
CA GLU A 87 30.85 9.37 -3.59
C GLU A 87 31.19 9.43 -5.08
N ARG A 88 30.93 8.36 -5.84
CA ARG A 88 31.26 8.21 -7.26
C ARG A 88 30.17 7.43 -7.98
N ASN A 89 28.95 7.98 -7.97
CA ASN A 89 27.81 7.37 -8.63
C ASN A 89 27.97 7.40 -10.16
N PRO A 90 27.49 6.39 -10.90
CA PRO A 90 27.52 6.42 -12.37
C PRO A 90 26.60 7.48 -12.99
N ASN A 91 25.60 7.99 -12.25
CA ASN A 91 24.75 9.10 -12.68
C ASN A 91 25.52 10.43 -12.73
N SER A 92 24.92 11.46 -13.31
CA SER A 92 25.52 12.81 -13.41
C SER A 92 25.73 13.49 -12.05
N SER A 93 25.08 13.01 -10.98
CA SER A 93 25.24 13.45 -9.60
C SER A 93 25.30 12.28 -8.64
N ASN A 94 25.93 12.51 -7.49
CA ASN A 94 25.98 11.53 -6.41
C ASN A 94 24.71 11.58 -5.55
N PRO A 95 24.29 10.44 -4.95
CA PRO A 95 23.25 10.44 -3.93
C PRO A 95 23.59 11.35 -2.75
N PHE A 96 22.58 12.00 -2.18
CA PHE A 96 22.74 12.91 -1.05
C PHE A 96 21.61 12.72 -0.04
N ARG A 97 21.91 12.99 1.24
CA ARG A 97 20.92 12.92 2.30
C ARG A 97 19.99 14.13 2.27
N ILE A 98 18.68 13.89 2.23
CA ILE A 98 17.65 14.92 2.40
C ILE A 98 17.34 15.04 3.90
N ASP A 99 17.36 16.28 4.39
CA ASP A 99 17.05 16.56 5.78
C ASP A 99 15.54 16.44 6.06
N ARG A 100 15.18 16.10 7.29
CA ARG A 100 13.79 15.99 7.73
C ARG A 100 12.97 17.26 7.43
N LEU A 101 13.56 18.43 7.54
CA LEU A 101 12.90 19.70 7.27
C LEU A 101 12.81 20.05 5.77
N GLN A 102 13.37 19.20 4.92
CA GLN A 102 13.33 19.28 3.45
C GLN A 102 12.49 18.16 2.84
N SER A 103 11.73 17.46 3.65
CA SER A 103 11.06 16.20 3.23
C SER A 103 9.84 16.40 2.33
N PHE A 104 9.34 17.61 2.14
CA PHE A 104 8.36 17.91 1.09
C PHE A 104 9.12 18.20 -0.21
N THR A 105 9.23 17.19 -1.05
CA THR A 105 10.03 17.21 -2.29
C THR A 105 9.18 17.41 -3.53
N CYS A 106 9.81 17.72 -4.65
CA CYS A 106 9.14 17.69 -5.95
C CYS A 106 8.82 16.26 -6.37
N ASP A 107 7.72 16.13 -7.06
CA ASP A 107 7.30 15.00 -7.87
C ASP A 107 8.29 14.77 -9.01
N GLN A 108 8.55 13.51 -9.37
CA GLN A 108 9.50 13.15 -10.42
C GLN A 108 8.77 12.48 -11.58
N ASP A 109 9.41 12.42 -12.74
CA ASP A 109 8.87 11.67 -13.88
C ASP A 109 9.05 10.17 -13.63
N HIS A 110 7.95 9.47 -13.54
CA HIS A 110 7.92 8.01 -13.37
C HIS A 110 7.07 7.35 -14.46
N ASP A 111 7.02 7.95 -15.62
CA ASP A 111 6.41 7.33 -16.80
C ASP A 111 7.08 6.00 -17.14
N TYR A 112 6.29 5.06 -17.62
CA TYR A 112 6.74 3.71 -17.99
C TYR A 112 8.01 3.70 -18.85
N THR A 113 8.10 4.62 -19.82
CA THR A 113 9.25 4.71 -20.72
C THR A 113 10.43 5.46 -20.08
N ALA A 114 10.18 6.46 -19.23
CA ALA A 114 11.21 7.24 -18.55
C ALA A 114 12.03 6.33 -17.63
N GLU A 115 11.39 5.61 -16.73
CA GLU A 115 12.05 4.65 -15.83
C GLU A 115 12.83 3.56 -16.56
N GLN A 116 12.33 3.05 -17.70
CA GLN A 116 13.08 2.08 -18.50
C GLN A 116 14.36 2.68 -19.09
N ARG A 117 14.33 3.95 -19.48
CA ARG A 117 15.49 4.67 -20.00
C ARG A 117 16.48 5.01 -18.88
N ALA A 118 16.00 5.37 -17.69
CA ALA A 118 16.82 5.73 -16.56
C ALA A 118 17.75 4.58 -16.13
N ARG A 119 17.25 3.35 -16.12
CA ARG A 119 18.06 2.16 -15.79
C ARG A 119 19.06 1.75 -16.86
N ASN A 120 18.94 2.26 -18.10
CA ASN A 120 19.90 2.13 -19.19
C ASN A 120 20.47 0.70 -19.38
N GLY A 121 19.58 -0.30 -19.48
CA GLY A 121 19.98 -1.70 -19.68
C GLY A 121 20.81 -2.30 -18.52
N GLY A 122 20.73 -1.72 -17.32
CA GLY A 122 21.37 -2.19 -16.10
C GLY A 122 22.59 -1.37 -15.66
N LEU A 123 22.96 -0.32 -16.39
CA LEU A 123 24.01 0.60 -15.97
C LEU A 123 23.54 1.50 -14.82
N MET A 124 22.24 1.69 -14.64
CA MET A 124 21.60 2.50 -13.60
C MET A 124 22.18 3.93 -13.53
N ASP A 125 22.40 4.57 -14.67
CA ASP A 125 23.23 5.77 -14.81
C ASP A 125 22.54 6.96 -15.50
N GLN A 126 21.21 6.90 -15.77
CA GLN A 126 20.51 7.96 -16.50
C GLN A 126 19.30 8.55 -15.73
N PHE A 127 19.20 8.35 -14.42
CA PHE A 127 18.07 8.80 -13.62
C PHE A 127 17.86 10.33 -13.70
N PRO A 128 18.85 11.20 -13.42
CA PRO A 128 18.64 12.65 -13.53
C PRO A 128 18.29 13.12 -14.93
N ARG A 129 18.59 12.30 -15.95
CA ARG A 129 18.33 12.67 -17.34
C ARG A 129 16.89 12.43 -17.78
N PHE A 130 16.27 11.35 -17.27
CA PHE A 130 14.96 10.92 -17.76
C PHE A 130 13.84 11.12 -16.76
N ASP A 131 14.15 11.05 -15.46
CA ASP A 131 13.11 11.06 -14.42
C ASP A 131 13.07 12.36 -13.60
N ALA A 132 14.13 13.23 -13.68
CA ALA A 132 14.19 14.43 -12.84
C ALA A 132 13.22 15.52 -13.25
N GLN A 133 12.43 16.03 -12.28
CA GLN A 133 11.56 17.18 -12.45
C GLN A 133 11.86 18.31 -11.44
N GLY A 134 11.35 19.50 -11.74
CA GLY A 134 11.49 20.68 -10.90
C GLY A 134 10.24 20.98 -10.08
N PRO A 135 10.28 22.02 -9.22
CA PRO A 135 9.18 22.31 -8.31
C PRO A 135 7.91 22.78 -9.05
N THR A 136 6.78 22.32 -8.55
CA THR A 136 5.44 22.83 -8.88
C THR A 136 4.88 23.75 -7.78
N ASP A 137 5.48 23.70 -6.58
CA ASP A 137 5.17 24.57 -5.43
C ASP A 137 6.48 25.12 -4.83
N PRO A 138 6.53 26.42 -4.44
CA PRO A 138 7.74 27.05 -3.90
C PRO A 138 8.20 26.49 -2.55
N ARG A 139 7.40 25.71 -1.84
CA ARG A 139 7.76 25.08 -0.56
C ARG A 139 8.44 23.73 -0.75
N GLN A 140 8.40 23.16 -1.97
CA GLN A 140 9.05 21.90 -2.27
C GLN A 140 10.57 22.07 -2.24
N PHE A 141 11.24 21.12 -1.62
CA PHE A 141 12.69 20.98 -1.73
C PHE A 141 13.02 20.24 -3.04
N CYS A 142 13.55 20.97 -4.00
CA CYS A 142 14.00 20.44 -5.26
C CYS A 142 15.47 20.81 -5.47
N HIS A 143 16.33 19.79 -5.51
CA HIS A 143 17.77 19.96 -5.61
C HIS A 143 18.23 20.03 -7.08
N LYS A 144 19.34 20.74 -7.30
CA LYS A 144 20.04 20.78 -8.58
C LYS A 144 21.49 20.33 -8.39
N GLY A 145 21.92 19.47 -9.28
CA GLY A 145 23.31 19.05 -9.36
C GLY A 145 24.26 20.19 -9.78
N SER A 146 25.55 19.92 -9.75
CA SER A 146 26.59 20.88 -10.14
C SER A 146 26.52 21.30 -11.61
N ASP A 147 25.85 20.53 -12.44
CA ASP A 147 25.56 20.80 -13.86
C ASP A 147 24.32 21.69 -14.06
N GLY A 148 23.60 22.03 -12.96
CA GLY A 148 22.38 22.86 -12.96
C GLY A 148 21.10 22.13 -13.34
N GLN A 149 21.17 20.81 -13.59
CA GLN A 149 19.98 19.98 -13.82
C GLN A 149 19.34 19.58 -12.50
N TRP A 150 18.02 19.31 -12.53
CA TRP A 150 17.32 18.77 -11.36
C TRP A 150 17.82 17.35 -11.09
N ASP A 151 18.01 17.01 -9.83
CA ASP A 151 18.52 15.71 -9.40
C ASP A 151 17.99 15.29 -8.00
N THR A 152 16.84 15.84 -7.58
CA THR A 152 16.20 15.54 -6.28
C THR A 152 16.03 14.04 -6.08
N LEU A 153 15.70 13.31 -7.13
CA LEU A 153 15.53 11.85 -7.15
C LEU A 153 16.79 11.05 -6.75
N MET A 154 17.99 11.69 -6.77
CA MET A 154 19.22 11.10 -6.23
C MET A 154 19.32 11.22 -4.70
N GLY A 155 18.38 11.93 -4.08
CA GLY A 155 18.30 12.07 -2.63
C GLY A 155 17.87 10.77 -1.92
N TYR A 156 18.19 10.67 -0.64
CA TYR A 156 17.68 9.62 0.24
C TYR A 156 17.37 10.17 1.63
N PHE A 157 16.42 9.53 2.30
CA PHE A 157 16.09 9.77 3.69
C PHE A 157 16.74 8.70 4.58
N ASP A 158 17.21 9.10 5.76
CA ASP A 158 17.69 8.14 6.77
C ASP A 158 16.70 8.00 7.93
N GLY A 159 17.08 7.20 8.93
CA GLY A 159 16.26 6.93 10.10
C GLY A 159 15.89 8.16 10.95
N ASN A 160 16.39 9.33 10.62
CA ASN A 160 15.98 10.58 11.27
C ASN A 160 14.74 11.22 10.62
N THR A 161 14.39 10.80 9.41
CA THR A 161 13.21 11.24 8.66
C THR A 161 12.18 10.11 8.59
N VAL A 162 12.54 8.92 8.07
CA VAL A 162 11.69 7.73 8.03
C VAL A 162 11.82 6.88 9.30
N THR A 163 11.81 7.56 10.44
CA THR A 163 12.15 6.99 11.75
C THR A 163 11.27 5.79 12.13
N ALA A 164 9.96 5.87 11.87
CA ALA A 164 9.05 4.78 12.17
C ALA A 164 9.32 3.55 11.32
N LEU A 165 9.55 3.69 10.00
CA LEU A 165 9.85 2.57 9.11
C LEU A 165 11.13 1.85 9.53
N TRP A 166 12.19 2.58 9.92
CA TRP A 166 13.43 1.97 10.40
C TRP A 166 13.24 1.28 11.76
N ASN A 167 12.42 1.83 12.67
CA ASN A 167 12.07 1.17 13.91
C ASN A 167 11.24 -0.11 13.67
N TYR A 168 10.30 -0.10 12.72
CA TYR A 168 9.58 -1.31 12.35
C TYR A 168 10.50 -2.35 11.72
N ALA A 169 11.39 -1.96 10.80
CA ALA A 169 12.37 -2.87 10.20
C ALA A 169 13.25 -3.54 11.26
N GLN A 170 13.71 -2.78 12.27
CA GLN A 170 14.53 -3.32 13.36
C GLN A 170 13.78 -4.27 14.31
N HIS A 171 12.45 -4.18 14.36
CA HIS A 171 11.65 -5.00 15.28
C HIS A 171 10.88 -6.14 14.59
N PHE A 172 10.79 -6.09 13.28
CA PHE A 172 10.06 -7.05 12.46
C PHE A 172 10.90 -7.42 11.23
N ALA A 173 10.26 -7.74 10.11
CA ALA A 173 10.95 -8.15 8.90
C ALA A 173 10.87 -7.10 7.80
N LEU A 174 12.01 -6.81 7.19
CA LEU A 174 12.18 -5.95 6.01
C LEU A 174 12.63 -6.83 4.83
N SER A 175 12.19 -6.52 3.61
CA SER A 175 12.79 -7.06 2.38
C SER A 175 13.66 -5.99 1.72
N ASP A 176 14.86 -6.36 1.28
CA ASP A 176 15.74 -5.53 0.45
C ASP A 176 15.82 -6.02 -1.01
N ASN A 177 14.93 -6.95 -1.38
CA ASN A 177 14.88 -7.53 -2.72
C ASN A 177 13.43 -7.67 -3.22
N SER A 178 12.58 -6.64 -2.95
CA SER A 178 11.21 -6.55 -3.42
C SER A 178 11.10 -5.46 -4.50
N PHE A 179 10.38 -5.73 -5.57
CA PHE A 179 10.32 -4.87 -6.75
C PHE A 179 8.88 -4.45 -7.08
N ALA A 180 8.72 -3.31 -7.76
CA ALA A 180 7.51 -3.06 -8.52
C ALA A 180 7.33 -4.19 -9.54
N THR A 181 6.11 -4.67 -9.71
CA THR A 181 5.84 -5.74 -10.69
C THR A 181 6.10 -5.27 -12.13
N MET A 182 5.93 -3.96 -12.38
CA MET A 182 6.27 -3.30 -13.63
C MET A 182 6.84 -1.90 -13.35
N ALA A 183 7.59 -1.34 -14.28
CA ALA A 183 7.98 0.07 -14.27
C ALA A 183 6.75 0.99 -14.41
N GLY A 184 6.83 2.20 -13.89
CA GLY A 184 5.92 3.31 -14.11
C GLY A 184 4.92 3.55 -12.99
N GLN A 185 3.92 4.36 -13.27
CA GLN A 185 3.03 5.09 -12.35
C GLN A 185 2.10 4.24 -11.48
N SER A 186 1.47 4.88 -10.50
CA SER A 186 0.71 4.30 -9.38
C SER A 186 -0.40 3.32 -9.77
N THR A 187 -1.15 3.59 -10.85
CA THR A 187 -2.22 2.69 -11.31
C THR A 187 -1.71 1.28 -11.61
N ARG A 188 -0.50 1.15 -12.18
CA ARG A 188 0.10 -0.16 -12.48
C ARG A 188 0.45 -0.93 -11.21
N GLY A 189 1.03 -0.24 -10.22
CA GLY A 189 1.29 -0.85 -8.92
C GLY A 189 0.01 -1.33 -8.24
N ALA A 190 -1.03 -0.48 -8.22
CA ALA A 190 -2.32 -0.81 -7.64
C ALA A 190 -3.03 -1.97 -8.37
N LEU A 191 -2.99 -2.01 -9.70
CA LEU A 191 -3.53 -3.12 -10.49
C LEU A 191 -2.74 -4.42 -10.22
N ASN A 192 -1.42 -4.36 -10.20
CA ASN A 192 -0.61 -5.54 -9.89
C ASN A 192 -0.89 -6.07 -8.47
N LEU A 193 -1.09 -5.21 -7.48
CA LEU A 193 -1.50 -5.62 -6.13
C LEU A 193 -2.83 -6.37 -6.10
N THR A 194 -3.73 -6.16 -7.07
CA THR A 194 -5.11 -6.68 -7.00
C THR A 194 -5.48 -7.64 -8.13
N VAL A 195 -4.75 -7.59 -9.23
CA VAL A 195 -5.01 -8.40 -10.44
C VAL A 195 -3.78 -9.20 -10.87
N GLY A 196 -2.58 -8.75 -10.49
CA GLY A 196 -1.33 -9.31 -10.98
C GLY A 196 -1.11 -9.10 -12.48
N ASP A 197 -1.79 -8.11 -13.07
CA ASP A 197 -1.78 -7.87 -14.49
C ASP A 197 -2.27 -6.45 -14.84
N THR A 198 -1.68 -5.83 -15.82
CA THR A 198 -2.13 -4.56 -16.39
C THR A 198 -2.79 -4.72 -17.76
N PHE A 199 -2.80 -5.94 -18.31
CA PHE A 199 -3.52 -6.29 -19.54
C PHE A 199 -4.98 -6.61 -19.22
N GLY A 200 -5.88 -6.23 -20.13
CA GLY A 200 -7.32 -6.46 -19.99
C GLY A 200 -8.14 -5.17 -20.08
N VAL A 201 -7.53 -4.06 -20.49
CA VAL A 201 -8.23 -2.78 -20.72
C VAL A 201 -9.21 -2.92 -21.88
N LEU A 202 -10.48 -2.61 -21.61
CA LEU A 202 -11.59 -2.62 -22.60
C LEU A 202 -11.64 -1.35 -23.41
N CYS A 203 -11.40 -0.22 -22.76
CA CYS A 203 -11.41 1.13 -23.32
C CYS A 203 -10.53 2.04 -22.48
N GLY A 204 -10.00 3.10 -23.11
CA GLY A 204 -9.17 4.12 -22.47
C GLY A 204 -8.55 5.03 -23.50
N PRO A 205 -7.98 6.18 -23.09
CA PRO A 205 -7.30 7.10 -24.01
C PRO A 205 -6.01 6.47 -24.55
N SER A 206 -5.61 6.86 -25.76
CA SER A 206 -4.49 6.25 -26.49
C SER A 206 -3.11 6.54 -25.91
N ASP A 207 -2.98 7.56 -25.07
CA ASP A 207 -1.76 7.92 -24.34
C ASP A 207 -1.59 7.10 -23.05
N SER A 208 -2.67 6.63 -22.48
CA SER A 208 -2.70 5.87 -21.23
C SER A 208 -2.86 4.36 -21.41
N VAL A 209 -3.13 3.90 -22.64
CA VAL A 209 -3.38 2.50 -22.94
C VAL A 209 -2.63 2.06 -24.20
N PHE A 210 -1.79 1.07 -24.06
CA PHE A 210 -1.18 0.39 -25.19
C PHE A 210 -2.15 -0.66 -25.75
N GLY A 211 -2.58 -0.47 -27.00
CA GLY A 211 -3.51 -1.37 -27.69
C GLY A 211 -4.54 -0.59 -28.53
N ASP A 212 -5.25 -1.31 -29.39
CA ASP A 212 -6.27 -0.75 -30.28
C ASP A 212 -7.66 -0.93 -29.66
N VAL A 213 -7.90 -0.21 -28.55
CA VAL A 213 -9.18 -0.18 -27.83
C VAL A 213 -9.91 1.15 -28.07
N PRO A 214 -11.24 1.21 -27.92
CA PRO A 214 -11.96 2.47 -28.01
C PRO A 214 -11.73 3.36 -26.78
N GLU A 215 -12.00 4.65 -26.88
CA GLU A 215 -12.07 5.53 -25.71
C GLU A 215 -13.31 5.20 -24.86
N CYS A 216 -13.18 5.25 -23.53
CA CYS A 216 -14.32 5.11 -22.61
C CYS A 216 -15.17 6.37 -22.54
N GLY A 217 -14.57 7.56 -22.69
CA GLY A 217 -15.21 8.84 -22.44
C GLY A 217 -15.29 9.18 -20.94
N PRO A 218 -16.25 10.04 -20.53
CA PRO A 218 -16.36 10.50 -19.14
C PRO A 218 -16.86 9.40 -18.20
N PRO A 219 -16.63 9.55 -16.88
CA PRO A 219 -17.02 8.57 -15.87
C PRO A 219 -18.53 8.37 -15.77
N VAL A 220 -18.93 7.15 -15.37
CA VAL A 220 -20.34 6.80 -15.17
C VAL A 220 -20.65 6.44 -13.73
N SER A 221 -21.91 6.68 -13.34
CA SER A 221 -22.41 6.46 -11.97
C SER A 221 -23.03 5.08 -11.73
N SER A 222 -22.89 4.14 -12.66
CA SER A 222 -23.54 2.82 -12.58
C SER A 222 -22.76 1.74 -13.30
N THR A 223 -22.56 0.60 -12.64
CA THR A 223 -21.97 -0.61 -13.24
C THR A 223 -22.87 -1.31 -14.25
N SER A 224 -24.16 -0.92 -14.34
CA SER A 224 -25.05 -1.41 -15.39
C SER A 224 -24.80 -0.75 -16.75
N THR A 225 -24.04 0.35 -16.80
CA THR A 225 -23.57 0.95 -18.04
C THR A 225 -22.32 0.19 -18.48
N PRO A 226 -22.37 -0.61 -19.56
CA PRO A 226 -21.20 -1.37 -20.00
C PRO A 226 -20.14 -0.42 -20.53
N ALA A 227 -18.87 -0.75 -20.27
CA ALA A 227 -17.75 -0.04 -20.88
C ALA A 227 -17.75 -0.27 -22.39
N PRO A 228 -17.40 0.73 -23.21
CA PRO A 228 -17.18 0.57 -24.65
C PRO A 228 -16.15 -0.54 -24.92
N THR A 229 -16.38 -1.31 -25.98
CA THR A 229 -15.44 -2.34 -26.41
C THR A 229 -15.59 -2.63 -27.90
N ASN A 230 -14.48 -2.93 -28.56
CA ASN A 230 -14.43 -3.42 -29.93
C ASN A 230 -13.99 -4.89 -30.00
N GLY A 231 -13.94 -5.58 -28.84
CA GLY A 231 -13.49 -6.96 -28.73
C GLY A 231 -11.97 -7.12 -28.63
N LYS A 232 -11.21 -6.03 -28.68
CA LYS A 232 -9.76 -6.01 -28.42
C LYS A 232 -9.50 -5.64 -26.98
N LEU A 233 -8.33 -5.97 -26.46
CA LEU A 233 -7.89 -5.65 -25.12
C LEU A 233 -6.56 -4.89 -25.19
N GLY A 234 -6.41 -3.91 -24.31
CA GLY A 234 -5.19 -3.11 -24.15
C GLY A 234 -4.47 -3.40 -22.84
N THR A 235 -3.37 -2.67 -22.63
CA THR A 235 -2.53 -2.70 -21.43
C THR A 235 -2.38 -1.29 -20.89
N PHE A 236 -2.57 -1.09 -19.59
CA PHE A 236 -2.29 0.19 -18.92
C PHE A 236 -0.83 0.57 -19.00
N VAL A 237 -0.58 1.86 -19.27
CA VAL A 237 0.78 2.46 -19.28
C VAL A 237 0.84 3.84 -18.62
N ASP A 238 -0.27 4.32 -18.00
CA ASP A 238 -0.39 5.64 -17.38
C ASP A 238 -1.46 5.65 -16.26
N ASP A 239 -1.73 6.79 -15.63
CA ASP A 239 -2.65 7.00 -14.49
C ASP A 239 -4.03 7.54 -14.90
N THR A 240 -4.67 6.92 -15.88
CA THR A 240 -6.04 7.30 -16.25
C THR A 240 -7.06 6.82 -15.22
N ASP A 241 -7.93 7.71 -14.77
CA ASP A 241 -8.98 7.45 -13.79
C ASP A 241 -9.98 6.36 -14.21
N PRO A 242 -10.61 5.63 -13.27
CA PRO A 242 -11.54 4.54 -13.56
C PRO A 242 -12.88 5.01 -14.16
N TYR A 243 -13.40 4.26 -15.13
CA TYR A 243 -14.68 4.52 -15.80
C TYR A 243 -15.89 4.43 -14.84
N TRP A 244 -15.89 3.49 -13.90
CA TRP A 244 -16.96 3.31 -12.91
C TRP A 244 -16.67 4.04 -11.60
N ASP A 245 -16.30 5.31 -11.70
CA ASP A 245 -16.12 6.17 -10.51
C ASP A 245 -16.61 7.59 -10.83
N VAL A 246 -17.68 8.01 -10.17
CA VAL A 246 -18.27 9.34 -10.37
C VAL A 246 -17.31 10.49 -10.05
N CYS A 247 -16.21 10.20 -9.34
CA CYS A 247 -15.19 11.17 -8.94
C CYS A 247 -14.00 11.25 -9.90
N SER A 248 -13.95 10.37 -10.89
CA SER A 248 -12.96 10.42 -11.96
C SER A 248 -13.06 11.70 -12.78
N GLN A 249 -11.95 12.12 -13.37
CA GLN A 249 -11.83 13.36 -14.13
C GLN A 249 -11.46 13.03 -15.61
N GLY A 250 -11.98 13.82 -16.55
CA GLY A 250 -11.61 13.70 -17.97
C GLY A 250 -12.00 12.39 -18.62
N SER A 251 -11.13 11.87 -19.49
CA SER A 251 -11.26 10.55 -20.10
C SER A 251 -10.94 9.48 -19.09
N THR A 252 -11.60 8.31 -19.19
CA THR A 252 -11.47 7.24 -18.20
C THR A 252 -11.06 5.93 -18.85
N ALA A 253 -10.72 4.93 -18.02
CA ALA A 253 -10.39 3.59 -18.47
C ALA A 253 -11.17 2.52 -17.71
N ALA A 254 -11.42 1.38 -18.37
CA ALA A 254 -12.11 0.24 -17.79
C ALA A 254 -11.39 -1.06 -18.11
N MET A 255 -11.39 -1.98 -17.17
CA MET A 255 -10.79 -3.30 -17.32
C MET A 255 -11.81 -4.43 -17.29
N THR A 256 -11.43 -5.54 -17.89
CA THR A 256 -12.14 -6.82 -17.79
C THR A 256 -11.28 -7.89 -17.10
N GLY A 257 -11.88 -9.02 -16.80
CA GLY A 257 -11.22 -10.11 -16.08
C GLY A 257 -11.67 -10.19 -14.64
N ARG A 258 -10.93 -10.93 -13.86
CA ARG A 258 -11.16 -11.09 -12.42
C ARG A 258 -10.04 -10.42 -11.64
N ASN A 259 -10.40 -9.88 -10.48
CA ASN A 259 -9.45 -9.41 -9.48
C ASN A 259 -9.51 -10.28 -8.22
N ILE A 260 -8.64 -10.05 -7.26
CA ILE A 260 -8.60 -10.81 -6.01
C ILE A 260 -9.92 -10.69 -5.23
N GLY A 261 -10.62 -9.57 -5.31
CA GLY A 261 -11.93 -9.36 -4.68
C GLY A 261 -12.99 -10.34 -5.17
N ASP A 262 -13.01 -10.63 -6.49
CA ASP A 262 -13.90 -11.66 -7.06
C ASP A 262 -13.61 -13.05 -6.48
N LEU A 263 -12.33 -13.41 -6.32
CA LEU A 263 -11.93 -14.70 -5.79
C LEU A 263 -12.29 -14.83 -4.30
N LEU A 264 -12.00 -13.80 -3.51
CA LEU A 264 -12.30 -13.75 -2.08
C LEU A 264 -13.82 -13.79 -1.83
N THR A 265 -14.60 -13.03 -2.58
CA THR A 265 -16.08 -13.04 -2.53
C THR A 265 -16.63 -14.43 -2.85
N ALA A 266 -16.16 -15.06 -3.93
CA ALA A 266 -16.57 -16.41 -4.31
C ALA A 266 -16.21 -17.47 -3.25
N ALA A 267 -15.11 -17.28 -2.53
CA ALA A 267 -14.69 -18.13 -1.41
C ALA A 267 -15.34 -17.74 -0.06
N ARG A 268 -16.16 -16.69 -0.02
CA ARG A 268 -16.78 -16.12 1.20
C ARG A 268 -15.76 -15.64 2.24
N VAL A 269 -14.58 -15.24 1.78
CA VAL A 269 -13.59 -14.57 2.59
C VAL A 269 -13.95 -13.09 2.65
N THR A 270 -14.05 -12.51 3.85
CA THR A 270 -14.37 -11.09 4.00
C THR A 270 -13.18 -10.23 3.57
N TRP A 271 -13.44 -9.17 2.78
CA TRP A 271 -12.39 -8.30 2.30
C TRP A 271 -12.89 -6.87 2.08
N GLY A 272 -11.97 -5.93 1.97
CA GLY A 272 -12.32 -4.56 1.61
C GLY A 272 -11.10 -3.72 1.21
N TRP A 273 -11.35 -2.76 0.32
CA TRP A 273 -10.47 -1.64 0.02
C TRP A 273 -10.96 -0.41 0.80
N PHE A 274 -10.06 0.20 1.56
CA PHE A 274 -10.37 1.34 2.42
C PHE A 274 -9.45 2.49 2.05
N GLN A 275 -10.01 3.55 1.45
CA GLN A 275 -9.23 4.69 0.95
C GLN A 275 -9.66 6.00 1.61
N GLY A 276 -8.70 6.85 1.93
CA GLY A 276 -8.96 8.16 2.49
C GLY A 276 -9.75 9.05 1.51
N GLY A 277 -10.76 9.76 2.03
CA GLY A 277 -11.58 10.66 1.23
C GLY A 277 -12.58 9.99 0.28
N PHE A 278 -12.77 8.66 0.37
CA PHE A 278 -13.73 7.94 -0.48
C PHE A 278 -15.18 8.34 -0.23
N THR A 279 -15.51 8.80 0.98
CA THR A 279 -16.85 9.33 1.25
C THR A 279 -17.05 10.67 0.54
N ARG A 280 -18.09 10.78 -0.26
CA ARG A 280 -18.48 12.04 -0.92
C ARG A 280 -18.86 13.10 0.11
N THR A 281 -18.52 14.36 -0.17
CA THR A 281 -18.88 15.50 0.67
C THR A 281 -20.39 15.76 0.68
N GLY A 282 -20.87 16.45 1.72
CA GLY A 282 -22.33 16.67 1.91
C GLY A 282 -23.01 17.49 0.81
N ASP A 283 -22.26 18.22 0.01
CA ASP A 283 -22.74 18.94 -1.19
C ASP A 283 -22.70 18.07 -2.47
N GLY A 284 -22.31 16.80 -2.33
CA GLY A 284 -22.14 15.87 -3.44
C GLY A 284 -20.79 15.94 -4.13
N GLY A 285 -19.84 16.71 -3.61
CA GLY A 285 -18.45 16.75 -4.05
C GLY A 285 -17.72 15.42 -3.81
N CYS A 286 -16.58 15.26 -4.47
CA CYS A 286 -15.87 13.99 -4.52
C CYS A 286 -14.76 13.84 -3.48
N SER A 287 -14.32 14.91 -2.84
CA SER A 287 -13.24 14.80 -1.88
C SER A 287 -13.20 15.98 -0.91
N SER A 288 -12.78 15.71 0.31
CA SER A 288 -12.21 16.70 1.23
C SER A 288 -10.76 17.00 0.85
N SER A 289 -10.15 17.98 1.52
CA SER A 289 -8.74 18.31 1.34
C SER A 289 -8.09 18.69 2.67
N HIS A 290 -6.81 18.36 2.83
CA HIS A 290 -6.04 18.61 4.05
C HIS A 290 -4.66 19.22 3.76
N PRO A 291 -4.09 20.00 4.70
CA PRO A 291 -2.71 20.47 4.63
C PRO A 291 -1.73 19.34 4.99
N LEU A 292 -0.44 19.58 4.81
CA LEU A 292 0.64 18.68 5.26
C LEU A 292 0.93 18.91 6.76
N GLU A 293 0.05 18.41 7.62
CA GLU A 293 0.03 18.78 9.05
C GLU A 293 1.33 18.45 9.79
N ALA A 294 1.95 17.31 9.53
CA ALA A 294 3.15 16.92 10.25
C ALA A 294 4.38 17.68 9.73
N PHE A 295 4.47 17.89 8.43
CA PHE A 295 5.53 18.68 7.81
C PHE A 295 5.43 20.15 8.22
N ASP A 296 4.25 20.76 8.11
CA ASP A 296 4.01 22.16 8.46
C ASP A 296 4.44 22.46 9.90
N ARG A 297 4.04 21.60 10.85
CA ARG A 297 4.49 21.72 12.25
C ARG A 297 6.00 21.58 12.40
N ALA A 298 6.64 20.70 11.63
CA ALA A 298 8.09 20.49 11.68
C ALA A 298 8.87 21.71 11.20
N VAL A 299 8.37 22.41 10.17
CA VAL A 299 9.00 23.64 9.62
C VAL A 299 8.47 24.92 10.27
N GLY A 300 7.57 24.81 11.26
CA GLY A 300 7.04 25.96 12.01
C GLY A 300 5.92 26.73 11.31
N VAL A 301 5.24 26.13 10.35
CA VAL A 301 4.01 26.64 9.71
C VAL A 301 2.80 26.15 10.50
N ASP A 302 1.79 27.02 10.65
CA ASP A 302 0.52 26.62 11.27
C ASP A 302 -0.39 25.97 10.22
N PRO A 303 -0.65 24.63 10.31
CA PRO A 303 -1.45 23.92 9.32
C PRO A 303 -2.91 24.39 9.25
N VAL A 304 -3.43 25.09 10.28
CA VAL A 304 -4.78 25.65 10.26
C VAL A 304 -4.87 26.85 9.30
N THR A 305 -3.81 27.61 9.20
CA THR A 305 -3.75 28.83 8.37
C THR A 305 -3.04 28.60 7.03
N ASP A 306 -2.43 27.43 6.81
CA ASP A 306 -1.79 27.12 5.55
C ASP A 306 -2.83 27.02 4.42
N PRO A 307 -2.67 27.81 3.33
CA PRO A 307 -3.57 27.75 2.20
C PRO A 307 -3.35 26.52 1.31
N LEU A 308 -2.18 25.85 1.39
CA LEU A 308 -1.89 24.67 0.57
C LEU A 308 -2.58 23.46 1.14
N ARG A 309 -3.45 22.90 0.32
CA ARG A 309 -4.26 21.74 0.69
C ARG A 309 -4.30 20.77 -0.49
N PHE A 310 -4.20 19.50 -0.19
CA PHE A 310 -4.28 18.42 -1.16
C PHE A 310 -5.60 17.66 -1.00
N VAL A 311 -6.18 17.24 -2.11
CA VAL A 311 -7.39 16.41 -2.11
C VAL A 311 -7.09 15.06 -1.44
N ASP A 312 -8.07 14.51 -0.73
CA ASP A 312 -7.85 13.26 0.01
C ASP A 312 -8.01 12.03 -0.87
N TYR A 313 -9.01 12.03 -1.75
CA TYR A 313 -9.30 10.90 -2.64
C TYR A 313 -8.69 11.10 -4.03
N VAL A 314 -7.97 10.09 -4.48
CA VAL A 314 -7.41 10.01 -5.82
C VAL A 314 -8.03 8.78 -6.50
N PRO A 315 -8.83 8.95 -7.58
CA PRO A 315 -9.60 7.84 -8.17
C PRO A 315 -8.73 6.71 -8.73
N HIS A 316 -7.64 7.03 -9.44
CA HIS A 316 -6.76 6.02 -10.05
C HIS A 316 -5.98 5.18 -9.03
N HIS A 317 -5.92 5.58 -7.77
CA HIS A 317 -5.39 4.74 -6.68
C HIS A 317 -6.36 3.64 -6.24
N ASN A 318 -7.59 3.57 -6.77
CA ASN A 318 -8.55 2.53 -6.44
C ASN A 318 -8.68 1.48 -7.55
N PRO A 319 -7.88 0.40 -7.53
CA PRO A 319 -7.83 -0.56 -8.64
C PRO A 319 -9.15 -1.31 -8.85
N PHE A 320 -9.99 -1.43 -7.83
CA PHE A 320 -11.26 -2.13 -7.92
C PHE A 320 -12.34 -1.34 -8.66
N GLN A 321 -12.19 -0.01 -8.77
CA GLN A 321 -13.11 0.86 -9.53
C GLN A 321 -12.98 0.68 -11.05
N TYR A 322 -11.90 0.04 -11.55
CA TYR A 322 -11.74 -0.28 -12.97
C TYR A 322 -12.53 -1.50 -13.43
N PHE A 323 -13.19 -2.23 -12.50
CA PHE A 323 -13.91 -3.47 -12.79
C PHE A 323 -15.37 -3.37 -12.40
N ALA A 324 -16.29 -3.59 -13.36
CA ALA A 324 -17.73 -3.55 -13.09
C ALA A 324 -18.16 -4.50 -11.94
N SER A 325 -17.44 -5.61 -11.73
CA SER A 325 -17.75 -6.60 -10.67
C SER A 325 -17.54 -6.06 -9.26
N THR A 326 -16.55 -5.18 -9.06
CA THR A 326 -16.15 -4.71 -7.73
C THR A 326 -16.34 -3.21 -7.52
N ALA A 327 -16.63 -2.44 -8.57
CA ALA A 327 -16.80 -0.99 -8.45
C ALA A 327 -17.97 -0.59 -7.53
N ASN A 328 -17.79 0.55 -6.86
CA ASN A 328 -18.82 1.30 -6.11
C ASN A 328 -18.92 2.72 -6.70
N PRO A 329 -19.55 2.90 -7.89
CA PRO A 329 -19.46 4.13 -8.68
C PRO A 329 -19.95 5.38 -7.96
N LEU A 330 -20.88 5.25 -7.01
CA LEU A 330 -21.47 6.35 -6.26
C LEU A 330 -20.88 6.53 -4.86
N HIS A 331 -19.85 5.76 -4.51
CA HIS A 331 -19.22 5.77 -3.18
C HIS A 331 -20.23 5.53 -2.04
N LEU A 332 -21.17 4.60 -2.28
CA LEU A 332 -22.20 4.30 -1.30
C LEU A 332 -21.59 3.68 -0.04
N PRO A 333 -21.98 4.14 1.16
CA PRO A 333 -21.53 3.51 2.39
C PRO A 333 -22.14 2.12 2.57
N PRO A 334 -21.56 1.24 3.40
CA PRO A 334 -22.16 -0.05 3.73
C PRO A 334 -23.48 0.16 4.47
N THR A 335 -24.39 -0.81 4.41
CA THR A 335 -25.70 -0.72 5.08
C THR A 335 -25.59 -0.74 6.60
N SER A 336 -24.51 -1.29 7.13
CA SER A 336 -24.16 -1.24 8.56
C SER A 336 -22.66 -1.60 8.75
N VAL A 337 -22.12 -1.33 9.94
CA VAL A 337 -20.74 -1.75 10.32
C VAL A 337 -20.56 -3.26 10.20
N ALA A 338 -21.59 -4.07 10.51
CA ALA A 338 -21.54 -5.52 10.40
C ALA A 338 -21.50 -6.05 8.95
N MET A 339 -21.75 -5.20 7.96
CA MET A 339 -21.67 -5.52 6.54
C MET A 339 -20.32 -5.14 5.91
N VAL A 340 -19.45 -4.46 6.65
CA VAL A 340 -18.10 -4.18 6.17
C VAL A 340 -17.36 -5.50 5.87
N GLY A 341 -16.75 -5.58 4.71
CA GLY A 341 -16.09 -6.78 4.21
C GLY A 341 -17.01 -7.84 3.60
N LYS A 342 -18.30 -7.56 3.51
CA LYS A 342 -19.31 -8.44 2.90
C LYS A 342 -19.97 -7.74 1.72
N THR A 343 -20.56 -8.53 0.83
CA THR A 343 -21.26 -7.99 -0.34
C THR A 343 -22.54 -7.25 0.10
N ASP A 344 -22.58 -5.95 -0.17
CA ASP A 344 -23.75 -5.10 -0.07
C ASP A 344 -23.63 -3.92 -1.07
N ARG A 345 -24.36 -2.83 -0.86
CA ARG A 345 -24.32 -1.68 -1.79
C ARG A 345 -22.98 -0.95 -1.86
N ALA A 346 -22.09 -1.11 -0.86
CA ALA A 346 -20.74 -0.54 -0.86
C ALA A 346 -19.76 -1.37 -1.71
N ASN A 347 -20.15 -2.58 -2.08
CA ASN A 347 -19.39 -3.50 -2.93
C ASN A 347 -17.92 -3.65 -2.52
N HIS A 348 -17.66 -3.73 -1.20
CA HIS A 348 -16.33 -3.87 -0.58
C HIS A 348 -15.40 -2.64 -0.68
N LEU A 349 -15.86 -1.50 -1.24
CA LEU A 349 -15.09 -0.27 -1.33
C LEU A 349 -15.60 0.77 -0.33
N TYR A 350 -14.70 1.25 0.52
CA TYR A 350 -15.06 2.02 1.68
C TYR A 350 -14.13 3.21 1.90
N ASP A 351 -14.62 4.21 2.60
CA ASP A 351 -13.78 5.21 3.26
C ASP A 351 -13.04 4.60 4.45
N LEU A 352 -11.84 5.08 4.76
CA LEU A 352 -11.04 4.63 5.92
C LEU A 352 -11.80 4.69 7.25
N THR A 353 -12.78 5.58 7.40
CA THR A 353 -13.61 5.67 8.62
C THR A 353 -14.38 4.37 8.90
N TRP A 354 -14.73 3.62 7.86
CA TRP A 354 -15.38 2.32 7.99
C TRP A 354 -14.42 1.22 8.46
N PHE A 355 -13.14 1.29 8.09
CA PHE A 355 -12.11 0.39 8.63
C PHE A 355 -12.02 0.51 10.17
N TRP A 356 -11.87 1.73 10.67
CA TRP A 356 -11.81 1.99 12.11
C TRP A 356 -13.08 1.53 12.83
N SER A 357 -14.23 1.77 12.23
CA SER A 357 -15.53 1.41 12.81
C SER A 357 -15.72 -0.10 12.87
N ALA A 358 -15.40 -0.82 11.79
CA ALA A 358 -15.47 -2.27 11.72
C ALA A 358 -14.52 -2.95 12.70
N ALA A 359 -13.26 -2.50 12.74
CA ALA A 359 -12.26 -3.04 13.64
C ALA A 359 -12.64 -2.87 15.12
N ARG A 360 -13.12 -1.67 15.52
CA ARG A 360 -13.62 -1.43 16.90
C ARG A 360 -14.84 -2.28 17.27
N ALA A 361 -15.67 -2.64 16.30
CA ALA A 361 -16.86 -3.44 16.49
C ALA A 361 -16.60 -4.96 16.39
N GLY A 362 -15.35 -5.41 16.20
CA GLY A 362 -15.01 -6.82 16.02
C GLY A 362 -15.44 -7.39 14.67
N HIS A 363 -15.54 -6.56 13.65
CA HIS A 363 -15.91 -6.91 12.27
C HIS A 363 -14.78 -6.64 11.27
N LEU A 364 -13.51 -6.71 11.73
CA LEU A 364 -12.36 -6.55 10.85
C LEU A 364 -12.38 -7.64 9.77
N PRO A 365 -12.31 -7.28 8.46
CA PRO A 365 -12.26 -8.28 7.40
C PRO A 365 -11.01 -9.17 7.49
N ALA A 366 -11.07 -10.35 6.88
CA ALA A 366 -9.93 -11.25 6.76
C ALA A 366 -8.82 -10.62 5.89
N VAL A 367 -9.20 -9.89 4.83
CA VAL A 367 -8.25 -9.16 3.98
C VAL A 367 -8.68 -7.70 3.90
N SER A 368 -7.80 -6.79 4.28
CA SER A 368 -8.03 -5.34 4.22
C SER A 368 -6.89 -4.67 3.49
N PHE A 369 -7.21 -3.91 2.44
CA PHE A 369 -6.26 -3.03 1.76
C PHE A 369 -6.54 -1.60 2.20
N LEU A 370 -5.52 -0.91 2.68
CA LEU A 370 -5.61 0.47 3.16
C LEU A 370 -4.80 1.39 2.24
N LYS A 371 -5.42 2.42 1.70
CA LYS A 371 -4.77 3.52 0.98
C LYS A 371 -4.98 4.80 1.78
N ALA A 372 -3.89 5.46 2.15
CA ALA A 372 -3.92 6.72 2.86
C ALA A 372 -4.63 7.82 2.04
N PRO A 373 -5.19 8.87 2.67
CA PRO A 373 -5.55 10.08 1.91
C PRO A 373 -4.28 10.70 1.31
N ALA A 374 -4.41 11.39 0.18
CA ALA A 374 -3.25 11.83 -0.59
C ALA A 374 -2.21 12.64 0.22
N TYR A 375 -2.66 13.48 1.16
CA TYR A 375 -1.73 14.25 2.01
C TYR A 375 -0.90 13.39 3.00
N GLN A 376 -1.22 12.07 3.14
CA GLN A 376 -0.56 11.12 4.05
C GLN A 376 -0.05 9.86 3.36
N ASN A 377 -0.07 9.81 2.03
CA ASN A 377 0.32 8.60 1.30
C ASN A 377 1.82 8.46 1.05
N GLY A 378 2.60 9.53 1.23
CA GLY A 378 4.05 9.57 1.00
C GLY A 378 4.45 10.19 -0.34
N HIS A 379 3.51 10.37 -1.28
CA HIS A 379 3.79 10.84 -2.64
C HIS A 379 4.49 12.20 -2.65
N PRO A 380 5.67 12.32 -3.26
CA PRO A 380 6.29 13.61 -3.52
C PRO A 380 5.33 14.57 -4.22
N GLY A 381 5.44 15.84 -3.96
CA GLY A 381 4.54 16.83 -4.60
C GLY A 381 3.22 17.06 -3.88
N ASN A 382 2.62 16.07 -3.22
CA ASN A 382 1.36 16.23 -2.48
C ASN A 382 1.36 15.65 -1.05
N SER A 383 2.40 14.93 -0.69
CA SER A 383 2.64 14.37 0.64
C SER A 383 4.14 14.42 0.97
N ASN A 384 4.54 13.76 2.04
CA ASN A 384 5.93 13.65 2.46
C ASN A 384 6.08 12.54 3.52
N PRO A 385 7.32 12.08 3.81
CA PRO A 385 7.57 11.02 4.79
C PRO A 385 7.07 11.31 6.21
N LEU A 386 6.86 12.56 6.63
CA LEU A 386 6.40 12.88 7.98
C LEU A 386 4.89 12.68 8.13
N ASP A 387 4.11 13.12 7.15
CA ASP A 387 2.67 12.91 7.14
C ASP A 387 2.33 11.43 6.87
N GLU A 388 3.10 10.73 6.02
CA GLU A 388 3.08 9.28 5.84
C GLU A 388 3.31 8.56 7.17
N GLN A 389 4.35 8.93 7.92
CA GLN A 389 4.66 8.34 9.22
C GLN A 389 3.50 8.45 10.19
N VAL A 390 2.80 9.60 10.24
CA VAL A 390 1.62 9.77 11.10
C VAL A 390 0.54 8.75 10.76
N PHE A 391 0.27 8.54 9.48
CA PHE A 391 -0.71 7.53 9.05
C PHE A 391 -0.28 6.12 9.46
N LEU A 392 0.92 5.70 9.07
CA LEU A 392 1.46 4.36 9.35
C LEU A 392 1.45 4.05 10.86
N VAL A 393 1.97 4.97 11.66
CA VAL A 393 2.05 4.78 13.12
C VAL A 393 0.67 4.76 13.76
N THR A 394 -0.25 5.59 13.32
CA THR A 394 -1.64 5.61 13.82
C THR A 394 -2.34 4.29 13.55
N VAL A 395 -2.24 3.77 12.32
CA VAL A 395 -2.82 2.47 11.94
C VAL A 395 -2.20 1.35 12.77
N LEU A 396 -0.87 1.25 12.80
CA LEU A 396 -0.17 0.16 13.49
C LEU A 396 -0.36 0.18 15.00
N ASN A 397 -0.32 1.35 15.64
CA ASN A 397 -0.62 1.48 17.07
C ASN A 397 -2.04 1.01 17.41
N PHE A 398 -3.00 1.30 16.55
CA PHE A 398 -4.38 0.87 16.71
C PHE A 398 -4.52 -0.65 16.54
N LEU A 399 -4.01 -1.21 15.44
CA LEU A 399 -4.11 -2.65 15.14
C LEU A 399 -3.47 -3.50 16.23
N GLN A 400 -2.32 -3.08 16.76
CA GLN A 400 -1.64 -3.78 17.85
C GLN A 400 -2.44 -3.82 19.15
N GLN A 401 -3.50 -3.03 19.33
CA GLN A 401 -4.38 -3.06 20.50
C GLN A 401 -5.54 -4.05 20.35
N LEU A 402 -5.87 -4.44 19.13
CA LEU A 402 -7.01 -5.33 18.86
C LEU A 402 -6.74 -6.76 19.34
N PRO A 403 -7.77 -7.51 19.73
CA PRO A 403 -7.66 -8.95 20.02
C PRO A 403 -7.15 -9.76 18.83
N GLU A 404 -7.51 -9.35 17.62
CA GLU A 404 -7.15 -9.95 16.34
C GLU A 404 -5.65 -9.86 16.04
N TRP A 405 -4.92 -8.95 16.68
CA TRP A 405 -3.48 -8.78 16.51
C TRP A 405 -2.71 -10.10 16.60
N ARG A 406 -3.10 -10.97 17.51
CA ARG A 406 -2.44 -12.28 17.72
C ARG A 406 -2.40 -13.19 16.48
N ASN A 407 -3.30 -12.96 15.49
CA ASN A 407 -3.39 -13.71 14.24
C ASN A 407 -3.37 -12.80 13.01
N MET A 408 -2.72 -11.64 13.12
CA MET A 408 -2.68 -10.61 12.09
C MET A 408 -1.29 -10.50 11.47
N ALA A 409 -1.25 -10.24 10.17
CA ALA A 409 -0.08 -9.72 9.48
C ALA A 409 -0.43 -8.36 8.87
N VAL A 410 0.39 -7.35 9.13
CA VAL A 410 0.35 -6.06 8.44
C VAL A 410 1.52 -6.04 7.46
N ILE A 411 1.23 -5.73 6.21
CA ILE A 411 2.22 -5.62 5.13
C ILE A 411 2.22 -4.17 4.68
N ILE A 412 3.38 -3.48 4.81
CA ILE A 412 3.58 -2.16 4.22
C ILE A 412 4.27 -2.37 2.89
N ALA A 413 3.68 -1.89 1.81
CA ALA A 413 4.18 -1.95 0.45
C ALA A 413 3.93 -0.62 -0.27
N PHE A 414 4.61 -0.42 -1.39
CA PHE A 414 4.57 0.80 -2.19
C PHE A 414 4.13 0.48 -3.61
N ASP A 415 3.47 1.43 -4.26
CA ASP A 415 2.94 1.24 -5.62
C ASP A 415 3.99 1.44 -6.72
N ASP A 416 4.80 2.48 -6.63
CA ASP A 416 5.91 2.73 -7.54
C ASP A 416 7.05 3.52 -6.86
N SER A 417 8.04 3.95 -7.63
CA SER A 417 9.25 4.61 -7.15
C SER A 417 9.25 6.12 -7.32
N ASP A 418 8.28 6.72 -8.01
CA ASP A 418 8.32 8.14 -8.44
C ASP A 418 9.64 8.49 -9.16
N GLY A 419 10.20 7.57 -9.94
CA GLY A 419 11.47 7.79 -10.60
C GLY A 419 12.70 7.93 -9.66
N TRP A 420 12.54 7.79 -8.35
CA TRP A 420 13.67 7.84 -7.40
C TRP A 420 14.70 6.77 -7.68
N TYR A 421 15.95 7.17 -7.63
CA TYR A 421 17.09 6.29 -7.88
C TYR A 421 17.08 5.06 -6.98
N ASP A 422 17.26 3.90 -7.57
CA ASP A 422 17.66 2.67 -6.90
C ASP A 422 18.86 2.08 -7.67
N HIS A 423 19.90 1.65 -6.95
CA HIS A 423 21.12 1.16 -7.60
C HIS A 423 20.98 -0.26 -8.15
N VAL A 424 19.94 -0.99 -7.80
CA VAL A 424 19.75 -2.39 -8.20
C VAL A 424 18.96 -2.49 -9.50
N MET A 425 19.58 -3.05 -10.53
CA MET A 425 18.86 -3.40 -11.75
C MET A 425 17.81 -4.46 -11.45
N PRO A 426 16.51 -4.18 -11.72
CA PRO A 426 15.47 -5.19 -11.53
C PRO A 426 15.67 -6.39 -12.47
N PRO A 427 15.40 -7.63 -12.01
CA PRO A 427 15.37 -8.79 -12.89
C PRO A 427 14.34 -8.61 -14.01
N ILE A 428 14.72 -8.98 -15.24
CA ILE A 428 13.81 -8.89 -16.38
C ILE A 428 12.97 -10.16 -16.47
N VAL A 429 11.68 -10.03 -16.24
CA VAL A 429 10.69 -11.12 -16.33
C VAL A 429 9.63 -10.77 -17.37
N ASN A 430 8.94 -11.77 -17.93
CA ASN A 430 7.94 -11.59 -19.00
C ASN A 430 8.46 -10.69 -20.13
N GLN A 431 9.65 -10.99 -20.64
CA GLN A 431 10.32 -10.19 -21.64
C GLN A 431 9.38 -9.82 -22.81
N SER A 432 9.44 -8.55 -23.20
CA SER A 432 8.74 -8.01 -24.35
C SER A 432 9.67 -7.10 -25.15
N ASN A 433 9.37 -6.90 -26.42
CA ASN A 433 10.13 -6.03 -27.32
C ASN A 433 9.18 -5.20 -28.18
N THR A 434 8.23 -4.56 -27.52
CA THR A 434 7.36 -3.55 -28.15
C THR A 434 8.04 -2.18 -28.11
N PRO A 435 7.56 -1.16 -28.84
CA PRO A 435 8.08 0.19 -28.74
C PRO A 435 8.07 0.79 -27.33
N LEU A 436 7.16 0.34 -26.44
CA LEU A 436 7.10 0.76 -25.05
C LEU A 436 8.07 -0.01 -24.15
N ASP A 437 8.43 -1.25 -24.51
CA ASP A 437 9.27 -2.15 -23.71
C ASP A 437 10.71 -2.23 -24.21
N PHE A 438 11.20 -1.25 -24.93
CA PHE A 438 12.42 -1.33 -25.74
C PHE A 438 13.70 -1.72 -24.97
N LEU A 439 13.75 -1.62 -23.65
CA LEU A 439 14.87 -2.07 -22.81
C LEU A 439 14.53 -3.28 -21.94
N CYS A 440 13.41 -3.93 -22.16
CA CYS A 440 12.88 -4.96 -21.29
C CYS A 440 13.09 -6.39 -21.82
N GLY A 441 13.96 -6.60 -22.73
CA GLY A 441 14.28 -7.93 -23.28
C GLY A 441 14.27 -7.96 -24.80
N SER A 442 14.36 -9.17 -25.38
CA SER A 442 14.49 -9.37 -26.82
C SER A 442 13.32 -10.14 -27.47
N ARG A 443 12.30 -10.54 -26.71
CA ARG A 443 11.16 -11.28 -27.25
C ARG A 443 10.26 -10.36 -28.06
N THR A 444 9.94 -10.80 -29.29
CA THR A 444 9.00 -10.09 -30.16
C THR A 444 7.57 -10.63 -30.04
N ASP A 445 7.35 -11.76 -29.36
CA ASP A 445 6.10 -12.45 -29.15
C ASP A 445 5.60 -12.35 -27.71
N GLY A 446 6.20 -11.46 -26.91
CA GLY A 446 5.80 -11.20 -25.55
C GLY A 446 4.44 -10.51 -25.43
N PRO A 447 3.82 -10.52 -24.26
CA PRO A 447 2.52 -9.92 -24.00
C PRO A 447 2.63 -8.38 -23.94
N GLY A 448 2.68 -7.68 -25.02
CA GLY A 448 2.93 -6.26 -25.23
C GLY A 448 2.82 -5.36 -23.98
N ALA A 449 3.79 -4.49 -23.78
CA ALA A 449 3.88 -3.55 -22.64
C ALA A 449 3.72 -4.19 -21.24
N ARG A 450 4.13 -5.44 -21.06
CA ARG A 450 3.96 -6.18 -19.79
C ARG A 450 5.27 -6.71 -19.21
N CYS A 451 6.37 -6.17 -19.60
CA CYS A 451 7.66 -6.55 -19.07
C CYS A 451 7.83 -6.01 -17.64
N GLY A 452 8.23 -6.84 -16.72
CA GLY A 452 8.66 -6.52 -15.35
C GLY A 452 10.10 -6.99 -15.13
N TYR A 453 10.69 -6.76 -14.01
CA TYR A 453 10.18 -5.95 -12.90
C TYR A 453 10.49 -4.46 -13.11
N GLY A 454 9.77 -3.60 -12.35
CA GLY A 454 10.11 -2.19 -12.17
C GLY A 454 11.13 -1.98 -11.05
N PRO A 455 11.34 -0.74 -10.58
CA PRO A 455 12.29 -0.40 -9.53
C PRO A 455 12.07 -1.18 -8.24
N ARG A 456 13.12 -1.31 -7.43
CA ARG A 456 13.03 -1.92 -6.12
C ARG A 456 12.29 -1.01 -5.15
N LEU A 457 11.34 -1.57 -4.38
CA LEU A 457 10.45 -0.86 -3.46
C LEU A 457 10.59 -1.37 -2.03
N PRO A 458 10.33 -0.54 -1.00
CA PRO A 458 10.28 -1.01 0.38
C PRO A 458 9.14 -2.01 0.59
N LEU A 459 9.41 -3.09 1.34
CA LEU A 459 8.42 -4.06 1.78
C LEU A 459 8.71 -4.48 3.21
N LEU A 460 7.74 -4.28 4.12
CA LEU A 460 7.84 -4.68 5.52
C LEU A 460 6.68 -5.61 5.90
N VAL A 461 6.99 -6.62 6.72
CA VAL A 461 5.99 -7.48 7.36
C VAL A 461 6.04 -7.26 8.86
N ILE A 462 4.91 -6.82 9.43
CA ILE A 462 4.73 -6.46 10.84
C ILE A 462 3.67 -7.38 11.42
N SER A 463 4.07 -8.32 12.26
CA SER A 463 3.20 -9.38 12.76
C SER A 463 3.80 -9.98 14.04
N PRO A 464 3.00 -10.57 14.94
CA PRO A 464 3.54 -11.47 15.95
C PRO A 464 4.32 -12.66 15.37
N TYR A 465 4.09 -13.01 14.13
CA TYR A 465 4.77 -14.07 13.39
C TYR A 465 5.90 -13.58 12.50
N ALA A 466 6.13 -12.27 12.38
CA ALA A 466 7.27 -11.76 11.62
C ALA A 466 8.59 -12.12 12.34
N LYS A 467 9.61 -12.49 11.58
CA LYS A 467 10.97 -12.62 12.10
C LYS A 467 11.45 -11.29 12.65
N GLU A 468 12.08 -11.31 13.83
CA GLU A 468 12.56 -10.09 14.49
C GLU A 468 13.91 -9.66 13.90
N ASN A 469 14.07 -8.35 13.64
CA ASN A 469 15.33 -7.75 13.18
C ASN A 469 15.91 -8.50 11.97
N TYR A 470 15.07 -8.76 10.99
CA TYR A 470 15.37 -9.65 9.87
C TYR A 470 15.28 -8.92 8.54
N VAL A 471 16.28 -9.10 7.69
CA VAL A 471 16.28 -8.64 6.30
C VAL A 471 16.15 -9.87 5.39
N SER A 472 15.07 -9.93 4.64
CA SER A 472 14.85 -10.94 3.60
C SER A 472 15.50 -10.50 2.29
N HIS A 473 16.27 -11.42 1.68
CA HIS A 473 16.87 -11.25 0.36
C HIS A 473 16.12 -12.07 -0.71
N THR A 474 14.97 -12.65 -0.35
CA THR A 474 14.13 -13.40 -1.28
C THR A 474 13.55 -12.44 -2.32
N LEU A 475 13.70 -12.78 -3.59
CA LEU A 475 13.12 -12.02 -4.69
C LEU A 475 11.60 -12.05 -4.59
N THR A 476 11.00 -10.87 -4.46
CA THR A 476 9.55 -10.67 -4.38
C THR A 476 9.13 -9.46 -5.23
N ASP A 477 7.85 -9.34 -5.48
CA ASP A 477 7.22 -8.19 -6.10
C ASP A 477 5.85 -7.91 -5.47
N GLN A 478 5.12 -6.89 -5.92
CA GLN A 478 3.81 -6.54 -5.36
C GLN A 478 2.84 -7.72 -5.38
N THR A 479 2.91 -8.58 -6.40
CA THR A 479 2.04 -9.74 -6.53
C THR A 479 2.39 -10.88 -5.56
N SER A 480 3.53 -10.80 -4.87
CA SER A 480 3.84 -11.70 -3.75
C SER A 480 2.83 -11.58 -2.61
N ILE A 481 2.18 -10.41 -2.48
CA ILE A 481 1.08 -10.19 -1.52
C ILE A 481 -0.17 -10.95 -1.97
N LEU A 482 -0.51 -10.90 -3.27
CA LEU A 482 -1.57 -11.72 -3.84
C LEU A 482 -1.31 -13.20 -3.62
N HIS A 483 -0.10 -13.66 -3.99
CA HIS A 483 0.34 -15.03 -3.83
C HIS A 483 0.15 -15.51 -2.37
N PHE A 484 0.53 -14.68 -1.38
CA PHE A 484 0.32 -15.01 0.04
C PHE A 484 -1.16 -15.12 0.41
N ILE A 485 -2.01 -14.18 -0.05
CA ILE A 485 -3.45 -14.20 0.20
C ILE A 485 -4.10 -15.44 -0.43
N GLU A 486 -3.77 -15.76 -1.67
CA GLU A 486 -4.28 -16.90 -2.41
C GLU A 486 -3.89 -18.24 -1.78
N ASP A 487 -2.63 -18.37 -1.35
CA ASP A 487 -2.16 -19.58 -0.65
C ASP A 487 -2.82 -19.73 0.73
N ASN A 488 -3.06 -18.62 1.42
CA ASN A 488 -3.60 -18.65 2.77
C ASN A 488 -5.10 -18.97 2.83
N TRP A 489 -5.91 -18.48 1.87
CA TRP A 489 -7.38 -18.61 1.88
C TRP A 489 -7.98 -19.35 0.70
N LEU A 490 -7.31 -19.41 -0.46
CA LEU A 490 -7.87 -19.86 -1.72
C LEU A 490 -7.26 -21.19 -2.20
N GLY A 491 -6.46 -21.85 -1.35
CA GLY A 491 -5.78 -23.11 -1.68
C GLY A 491 -4.81 -22.97 -2.85
N GLY A 492 -4.20 -21.82 -3.04
CA GLY A 492 -3.23 -21.55 -4.09
C GLY A 492 -3.86 -21.26 -5.47
N LYS A 493 -5.16 -20.91 -5.49
CA LYS A 493 -5.84 -20.56 -6.75
C LYS A 493 -5.44 -19.15 -7.18
N ARG A 494 -4.76 -19.04 -8.31
CA ARG A 494 -4.30 -17.78 -8.90
C ARG A 494 -5.41 -17.04 -9.66
N ILE A 495 -5.23 -15.75 -9.87
CA ILE A 495 -6.20 -14.90 -10.60
C ILE A 495 -6.33 -15.36 -12.04
N SER A 496 -5.23 -15.51 -12.74
CA SER A 496 -5.18 -16.02 -14.11
C SER A 496 -3.90 -16.83 -14.38
N PRO A 497 -3.84 -17.65 -15.46
CA PRO A 497 -2.61 -18.38 -15.80
C PRO A 497 -1.44 -17.48 -16.23
N ILE A 498 -1.70 -16.19 -16.53
CA ILE A 498 -0.69 -15.26 -17.05
C ILE A 498 -0.42 -14.09 -16.12
N SER A 499 -1.10 -14.01 -14.98
CA SER A 499 -0.86 -12.96 -13.99
C SER A 499 0.48 -13.19 -13.26
N PHE A 500 1.11 -12.12 -12.80
CA PHE A 500 2.45 -12.16 -12.17
C PHE A 500 2.47 -12.95 -10.85
N ASP A 501 1.36 -13.07 -10.14
CA ASP A 501 1.21 -13.91 -8.94
C ASP A 501 1.62 -15.39 -9.16
N ASN A 502 1.60 -15.88 -10.40
CA ASN A 502 2.10 -17.21 -10.73
C ASN A 502 3.63 -17.36 -10.63
N ILE A 503 4.37 -16.27 -10.83
CA ILE A 503 5.84 -16.26 -10.80
C ILE A 503 6.38 -15.52 -9.57
N ALA A 504 5.52 -14.91 -8.78
CA ALA A 504 5.88 -14.14 -7.60
C ALA A 504 6.61 -14.99 -6.56
N GLY A 505 7.62 -14.39 -5.94
CA GLY A 505 8.29 -14.99 -4.78
C GLY A 505 7.39 -15.07 -3.55
N SER A 506 7.73 -15.98 -2.64
CA SER A 506 6.94 -16.17 -1.41
C SER A 506 7.38 -15.23 -0.29
N LEU A 507 6.40 -14.65 0.42
CA LEU A 507 6.62 -13.88 1.64
C LEU A 507 6.93 -14.75 2.87
N HIS A 508 6.83 -16.08 2.78
CA HIS A 508 7.01 -16.99 3.92
C HIS A 508 8.37 -16.84 4.60
N ASP A 509 9.41 -16.44 3.84
CA ASP A 509 10.74 -16.19 4.40
C ASP A 509 10.75 -15.09 5.47
N MET A 510 9.81 -14.16 5.44
CA MET A 510 9.69 -13.08 6.42
C MET A 510 8.97 -13.49 7.72
N PHE A 511 8.43 -14.72 7.80
CA PHE A 511 7.65 -15.21 8.94
C PHE A 511 8.35 -16.35 9.69
N ASP A 512 8.04 -16.45 10.98
CA ASP A 512 8.22 -17.64 11.81
C ASP A 512 6.85 -18.05 12.38
N PHE A 513 6.21 -19.02 11.73
CA PHE A 513 4.90 -19.50 12.18
C PHE A 513 4.94 -20.48 13.34
N ILE A 514 6.15 -20.89 13.79
CA ILE A 514 6.37 -21.85 14.87
C ILE A 514 6.54 -21.12 16.21
N LEU A 515 7.29 -20.02 16.20
CA LEU A 515 7.65 -19.27 17.42
C LEU A 515 7.19 -17.81 17.32
N PRO A 516 5.88 -17.54 17.50
CA PRO A 516 5.38 -16.17 17.43
C PRO A 516 5.99 -15.29 18.52
N ASN A 517 6.38 -14.07 18.15
CA ASN A 517 6.80 -13.04 19.08
C ASN A 517 5.62 -12.09 19.37
N PRO A 518 4.95 -12.20 20.54
CA PRO A 518 3.77 -11.40 20.85
C PRO A 518 4.08 -9.93 21.15
N ARG A 519 5.33 -9.51 21.03
CA ARG A 519 5.75 -8.15 21.31
C ARG A 519 4.98 -7.15 20.44
N ARG A 520 4.72 -6.00 21.04
CA ARG A 520 4.09 -4.86 20.40
C ARG A 520 5.10 -3.72 20.37
N LEU A 521 5.24 -3.09 19.23
CA LEU A 521 6.04 -1.88 19.09
C LEU A 521 5.10 -0.69 18.86
N ARG A 522 4.87 0.09 19.90
CA ARG A 522 4.12 1.33 19.79
C ARG A 522 5.08 2.49 19.59
N LEU A 523 4.83 3.28 18.58
CA LEU A 523 5.63 4.45 18.23
C LEU A 523 4.83 5.74 18.47
N ASP A 524 5.55 6.83 18.65
CA ASP A 524 4.97 8.16 18.63
C ASP A 524 4.77 8.62 17.18
N PRO A 525 3.55 9.02 16.76
CA PRO A 525 3.28 9.38 15.36
C PRO A 525 4.12 10.56 14.85
N ALA A 526 4.41 11.54 15.70
CA ALA A 526 5.14 12.73 15.27
C ALA A 526 6.65 12.49 15.11
N THR A 527 7.22 11.58 15.91
CA THR A 527 8.67 11.36 15.95
C THR A 527 9.10 10.01 15.39
N GLY A 528 8.19 9.04 15.28
CA GLY A 528 8.51 7.65 14.92
C GLY A 528 9.28 6.88 15.99
N LEU A 529 9.52 7.47 17.16
CA LEU A 529 10.28 6.85 18.27
C LEU A 529 9.40 5.91 19.09
N PRO A 530 9.99 4.85 19.70
CA PRO A 530 9.27 3.95 20.58
C PRO A 530 8.67 4.70 21.79
N GLN A 531 7.37 4.47 22.02
CA GLN A 531 6.69 4.94 23.24
C GLN A 531 7.12 4.07 24.42
N ARG A 532 7.39 4.70 25.56
CA ARG A 532 7.76 4.02 26.82
C ARG A 532 6.55 3.44 27.54
#